data_c9436e98b52ce6e1d90e655b1c71b31c
#
_entry.id   c9436e98b52ce6e1d90e655b1c71b31c
#
_cell.length_a   1.000
_cell.length_b   1.000
_cell.length_c   1.000
_cell.angle_alpha   90.00
_cell.angle_beta   90.00
_cell.angle_gamma   90.00
#
_symmetry.space_group_name_H-M   'P 1'
#
loop_
_entity.id
_entity.type
_entity.pdbx_description
1 polymer ?
#
loop_
_entity_poly.entity_id
_entity_poly.type
_entity_poly.pdbx_seq_one_letter_code
_entity_poly.pdbx_strand_id
1 'polypeptide(L)'
;MPTAFMQPTMIPLSSQPHSDSEIMKRVDACPKLASLQSINRALAGLVNSEQSFNSQIAEIIRRDPSLTARLLRMVNSVYFGLTAKVNNIEEAVFYLGLRQIRELSMATPVIEEMEKISRTGHRLPWRDLWKHSIGSAIMTREILATTTLLIDDDTDYIIGLLHNVGKVVMATAFPDEFAKVVEGSYLSPQEVCVAEKTLIGWDHARIGGYYLQRHQLSSEITDAVLYHNSPEAAPEHGFYAAAVQVADQLVRYAGIPGGFEKVEPIPDDAWLKLAGWNILYGEGEKETRIARAALSNSVQRLPTVLNGLI
;
A
#
# COMPACT_ATOMS: atom_id res chain seq x y z
N MET A 1 -12.12 40.05 -11.17
CA MET A 1 -11.98 39.17 -12.34
C MET A 1 -12.43 37.78 -11.92
N PRO A 2 -13.41 37.17 -12.59
CA PRO A 2 -13.88 35.84 -12.18
C PRO A 2 -12.87 34.79 -12.58
N THR A 3 -12.47 33.95 -11.63
CA THR A 3 -11.66 32.75 -11.80
C THR A 3 -12.40 31.77 -12.70
N ALA A 4 -11.84 31.50 -13.87
CA ALA A 4 -12.34 30.49 -14.79
C ALA A 4 -12.24 29.10 -14.12
N PHE A 5 -13.39 28.49 -13.84
CA PHE A 5 -13.48 27.07 -13.54
C PHE A 5 -12.95 26.29 -14.76
N MET A 6 -11.80 25.66 -14.64
CA MET A 6 -11.35 24.68 -15.62
C MET A 6 -12.34 23.51 -15.58
N GLN A 7 -13.07 23.32 -16.67
CA GLN A 7 -13.90 22.14 -16.85
C GLN A 7 -13.00 20.90 -16.90
N PRO A 8 -13.42 19.77 -16.30
CA PRO A 8 -12.66 18.54 -16.41
C PRO A 8 -12.51 18.15 -17.88
N THR A 9 -11.27 17.82 -18.27
CA THR A 9 -10.95 17.43 -19.64
C THR A 9 -11.68 16.11 -19.93
N MET A 10 -12.74 16.19 -20.76
CA MET A 10 -13.46 15.00 -21.20
C MET A 10 -12.51 14.09 -22.00
N ILE A 11 -12.26 12.89 -21.51
CA ILE A 11 -11.50 11.84 -22.23
C ILE A 11 -12.32 11.49 -23.48
N PRO A 12 -11.72 11.50 -24.71
CA PRO A 12 -12.46 11.10 -25.91
C PRO A 12 -12.88 9.63 -25.81
N LEU A 13 -14.17 9.36 -25.85
CA LEU A 13 -14.78 8.03 -25.87
C LEU A 13 -14.57 7.37 -27.26
N SER A 14 -13.37 6.83 -27.53
CA SER A 14 -13.08 6.12 -28.79
C SER A 14 -12.87 4.60 -28.64
N SER A 15 -12.92 4.04 -27.44
CA SER A 15 -12.91 2.58 -27.24
C SER A 15 -13.95 2.19 -26.18
N GLN A 16 -14.76 1.17 -26.48
CA GLN A 16 -15.61 0.55 -25.46
C GLN A 16 -14.71 -0.16 -24.43
N PRO A 17 -15.07 -0.15 -23.13
CA PRO A 17 -14.33 -0.88 -22.12
C PRO A 17 -14.30 -2.38 -22.44
N HIS A 18 -13.25 -3.06 -21.99
CA HIS A 18 -13.11 -4.51 -22.18
C HIS A 18 -14.22 -5.28 -21.46
N SER A 19 -14.60 -6.44 -22.00
CA SER A 19 -15.50 -7.35 -21.30
C SER A 19 -14.82 -7.97 -20.07
N ASP A 20 -15.62 -8.40 -19.08
CA ASP A 20 -15.11 -9.09 -17.89
C ASP A 20 -14.23 -10.29 -18.26
N SER A 21 -14.63 -11.08 -19.29
CA SER A 21 -13.86 -12.24 -19.77
C SER A 21 -12.50 -11.84 -20.34
N GLU A 22 -12.40 -10.75 -21.09
CA GLU A 22 -11.12 -10.26 -21.63
C GLU A 22 -10.22 -9.71 -20.52
N ILE A 23 -10.80 -9.00 -19.53
CA ILE A 23 -10.07 -8.50 -18.38
C ILE A 23 -9.48 -9.67 -17.59
N MET A 24 -10.28 -10.65 -17.23
CA MET A 24 -9.84 -11.85 -16.51
C MET A 24 -8.69 -12.56 -17.23
N LYS A 25 -8.84 -12.77 -18.55
CA LYS A 25 -7.81 -13.42 -19.37
C LYS A 25 -6.48 -12.68 -19.35
N ARG A 26 -6.48 -11.34 -19.46
CA ARG A 26 -5.27 -10.53 -19.44
C ARG A 26 -4.63 -10.50 -18.05
N VAL A 27 -5.44 -10.41 -17.00
CA VAL A 27 -4.96 -10.45 -15.61
C VAL A 27 -4.38 -11.82 -15.27
N ASP A 28 -4.99 -12.92 -15.72
CA ASP A 28 -4.48 -14.29 -15.52
C ASP A 28 -3.13 -14.53 -16.24
N ALA A 29 -2.84 -13.77 -17.29
CA ALA A 29 -1.56 -13.82 -18.01
C ALA A 29 -0.44 -13.02 -17.31
N CYS A 30 -0.75 -12.21 -16.30
CA CYS A 30 0.25 -11.43 -15.57
C CYS A 30 1.20 -12.33 -14.73
N PRO A 31 2.47 -11.96 -14.61
CA PRO A 31 3.44 -12.69 -13.78
C PRO A 31 2.99 -12.84 -12.34
N LYS A 32 3.31 -13.98 -11.73
CA LYS A 32 3.06 -14.22 -10.31
C LYS A 32 4.00 -13.37 -9.44
N LEU A 33 3.49 -12.80 -8.35
CA LEU A 33 4.29 -12.23 -7.25
C LEU A 33 4.99 -13.38 -6.50
N ALA A 34 6.00 -13.98 -7.13
CA ALA A 34 6.57 -15.26 -6.72
C ALA A 34 7.41 -15.19 -5.42
N SER A 35 7.89 -14.01 -5.03
CA SER A 35 8.90 -13.86 -3.97
C SER A 35 8.34 -13.62 -2.57
N LEU A 36 7.10 -13.13 -2.42
CA LEU A 36 6.49 -12.88 -1.11
C LEU A 36 6.42 -14.11 -0.21
N GLN A 37 6.15 -15.28 -0.79
CA GLN A 37 5.95 -16.51 0.00
C GLN A 37 7.24 -17.15 0.52
N SER A 38 8.36 -17.00 -0.18
CA SER A 38 9.61 -17.69 0.20
C SER A 38 10.33 -16.99 1.36
N ILE A 39 10.40 -15.67 1.35
CA ILE A 39 11.07 -14.88 2.40
C ILE A 39 10.24 -14.90 3.68
N ASN A 40 8.91 -14.69 3.57
CA ASN A 40 8.01 -14.75 4.73
C ASN A 40 8.02 -16.13 5.39
N ARG A 41 8.06 -17.21 4.60
CA ARG A 41 8.13 -18.58 5.14
C ARG A 41 9.47 -18.82 5.85
N ALA A 42 10.58 -18.31 5.34
CA ALA A 42 11.89 -18.41 5.98
C ALA A 42 11.95 -17.60 7.29
N LEU A 43 11.42 -16.36 7.29
CA LEU A 43 11.39 -15.52 8.50
C LEU A 43 10.39 -16.03 9.54
N ALA A 44 9.19 -16.49 9.14
CA ALA A 44 8.22 -17.08 10.05
C ALA A 44 8.75 -18.35 10.74
N GLY A 45 9.51 -19.16 10.02
CA GLY A 45 10.17 -20.35 10.60
C GLY A 45 11.20 -20.01 11.69
N LEU A 46 11.84 -18.84 11.62
CA LEU A 46 12.80 -18.38 12.64
C LEU A 46 12.13 -17.73 13.84
N VAL A 47 11.05 -16.98 13.63
CA VAL A 47 10.34 -16.28 14.71
C VAL A 47 9.62 -17.26 15.65
N ASN A 48 9.17 -18.39 15.13
CA ASN A 48 8.52 -19.44 15.94
C ASN A 48 9.52 -20.30 16.73
N SER A 49 10.82 -20.12 16.56
CA SER A 49 11.82 -20.75 17.40
C SER A 49 12.14 -19.83 18.59
N GLU A 50 11.91 -20.27 19.81
CA GLU A 50 12.22 -19.56 21.07
C GLU A 50 13.71 -19.17 21.22
N GLN A 51 14.56 -19.55 20.27
CA GLN A 51 16.02 -19.32 20.24
C GLN A 51 16.51 -18.60 18.99
N SER A 52 15.71 -17.72 18.40
CA SER A 52 16.13 -16.95 17.22
C SER A 52 17.16 -15.89 17.61
N PHE A 53 18.44 -16.19 17.44
CA PHE A 53 19.51 -15.23 17.61
C PHE A 53 19.55 -14.26 16.42
N ASN A 54 19.82 -12.97 16.67
CA ASN A 54 20.01 -11.95 15.65
C ASN A 54 20.96 -12.39 14.51
N SER A 55 21.94 -13.23 14.81
CA SER A 55 22.87 -13.81 13.84
C SER A 55 22.23 -14.73 12.80
N GLN A 56 21.22 -15.53 13.18
CA GLN A 56 20.51 -16.42 12.24
C GLN A 56 19.63 -15.62 11.28
N ILE A 57 18.98 -14.59 11.77
CA ILE A 57 18.17 -13.67 10.97
C ILE A 57 19.07 -12.89 10.01
N ALA A 58 20.19 -12.38 10.50
CA ALA A 58 21.18 -11.68 9.69
C ALA A 58 21.74 -12.55 8.55
N GLU A 59 21.95 -13.86 8.79
CA GLU A 59 22.40 -14.80 7.76
C GLU A 59 21.38 -15.00 6.64
N ILE A 60 20.08 -15.02 6.96
CA ILE A 60 19.03 -15.09 5.94
C ILE A 60 18.98 -13.80 5.13
N ILE A 61 19.03 -12.65 5.81
CA ILE A 61 19.01 -11.34 5.17
C ILE A 61 20.19 -11.15 4.21
N ARG A 62 21.38 -11.61 4.57
CA ARG A 62 22.60 -11.54 3.72
C ARG A 62 22.45 -12.27 2.39
N ARG A 63 21.54 -13.24 2.29
CA ARG A 63 21.27 -13.96 1.04
C ARG A 63 20.48 -13.13 0.02
N ASP A 64 19.89 -12.00 0.47
CA ASP A 64 19.16 -11.06 -0.38
C ASP A 64 19.86 -9.68 -0.34
N PRO A 65 20.65 -9.34 -1.39
CA PRO A 65 21.35 -8.05 -1.45
C PRO A 65 20.42 -6.84 -1.45
N SER A 66 19.22 -6.98 -2.03
CA SER A 66 18.21 -5.91 -2.09
C SER A 66 17.63 -5.61 -0.71
N LEU A 67 17.23 -6.65 0.01
CA LEU A 67 16.77 -6.56 1.40
C LEU A 67 17.86 -6.01 2.32
N THR A 68 19.09 -6.51 2.18
CA THR A 68 20.26 -6.02 2.94
C THR A 68 20.46 -4.51 2.75
N ALA A 69 20.48 -4.04 1.50
CA ALA A 69 20.67 -2.62 1.20
C ALA A 69 19.55 -1.74 1.76
N ARG A 70 18.30 -2.20 1.70
CA ARG A 70 17.14 -1.47 2.26
C ARG A 70 17.20 -1.42 3.78
N LEU A 71 17.53 -2.53 4.43
CA LEU A 71 17.66 -2.62 5.88
C LEU A 71 18.75 -1.68 6.42
N LEU A 72 19.92 -1.64 5.79
CA LEU A 72 21.00 -0.73 6.19
C LEU A 72 20.63 0.73 5.95
N ARG A 73 19.92 1.07 4.88
CA ARG A 73 19.40 2.42 4.67
C ARG A 73 18.40 2.82 5.75
N MET A 74 17.47 1.93 6.09
CA MET A 74 16.44 2.18 7.09
C MET A 74 17.04 2.47 8.46
N VAL A 75 17.93 1.61 8.94
CA VAL A 75 18.55 1.79 10.28
C VAL A 75 19.40 3.05 10.36
N ASN A 76 20.05 3.45 9.27
CA ASN A 76 20.87 4.66 9.18
C ASN A 76 20.05 5.93 8.87
N SER A 77 18.72 5.83 8.80
CA SER A 77 17.89 7.00 8.56
C SER A 77 17.82 7.91 9.79
N VAL A 78 17.44 9.16 9.55
CA VAL A 78 17.25 10.16 10.61
C VAL A 78 16.22 9.70 11.65
N TYR A 79 15.30 8.82 11.27
CA TYR A 79 14.26 8.27 12.15
C TYR A 79 14.84 7.54 13.36
N PHE A 80 15.91 6.76 13.19
CA PHE A 80 16.55 6.03 14.30
C PHE A 80 17.51 6.90 15.11
N GLY A 81 17.92 8.07 14.61
CA GLY A 81 18.72 9.04 15.33
C GLY A 81 20.06 8.50 15.84
N LEU A 82 20.62 7.49 15.18
CA LEU A 82 21.87 6.89 15.61
C LEU A 82 23.05 7.85 15.40
N THR A 83 23.91 7.95 16.39
CA THR A 83 25.12 8.81 16.35
C THR A 83 26.23 8.24 15.48
N ALA A 84 26.25 6.93 15.28
CA ALA A 84 27.22 6.22 14.44
C ALA A 84 26.51 5.46 13.32
N LYS A 85 27.18 5.35 12.17
CA LYS A 85 26.64 4.61 11.03
C LYS A 85 26.72 3.11 11.25
N VAL A 86 25.60 2.42 11.14
CA VAL A 86 25.50 0.96 11.20
C VAL A 86 25.91 0.37 9.83
N ASN A 87 26.89 -0.49 9.81
CA ASN A 87 27.36 -1.20 8.62
C ASN A 87 27.23 -2.73 8.76
N ASN A 88 26.83 -3.20 9.93
CA ASN A 88 26.67 -4.61 10.25
C ASN A 88 25.20 -4.99 10.30
N ILE A 89 24.84 -6.12 9.68
CA ILE A 89 23.45 -6.58 9.59
C ILE A 89 22.94 -7.07 10.94
N GLU A 90 23.76 -7.73 11.78
CA GLU A 90 23.34 -8.13 13.13
C GLU A 90 22.98 -6.92 13.99
N GLU A 91 23.78 -5.86 13.90
CA GLU A 91 23.52 -4.60 14.59
C GLU A 91 22.24 -3.93 14.04
N ALA A 92 22.06 -3.94 12.72
CA ALA A 92 20.82 -3.44 12.09
C ALA A 92 19.59 -4.23 12.55
N VAL A 93 19.67 -5.55 12.64
CA VAL A 93 18.60 -6.43 13.17
C VAL A 93 18.30 -6.09 14.62
N PHE A 94 19.30 -5.81 15.43
CA PHE A 94 19.13 -5.42 16.84
C PHE A 94 18.36 -4.10 16.97
N TYR A 95 18.71 -3.06 16.20
CA TYR A 95 18.04 -1.77 16.25
C TYR A 95 16.64 -1.77 15.66
N LEU A 96 16.42 -2.49 14.56
CA LEU A 96 15.15 -2.54 13.85
C LEU A 96 14.14 -3.46 14.53
N GLY A 97 14.61 -4.56 15.07
CA GLY A 97 13.75 -5.62 15.60
C GLY A 97 13.11 -6.46 14.49
N LEU A 98 12.52 -7.59 14.87
CA LEU A 98 11.92 -8.56 13.95
C LEU A 98 10.76 -8.00 13.14
N ARG A 99 9.94 -7.16 13.76
CA ARG A 99 8.77 -6.56 13.14
C ARG A 99 9.14 -5.76 11.88
N GLN A 100 10.08 -4.82 12.00
CA GLN A 100 10.52 -3.99 10.88
C GLN A 100 11.22 -4.81 9.79
N ILE A 101 11.93 -5.87 10.17
CA ILE A 101 12.55 -6.78 9.22
C ILE A 101 11.50 -7.53 8.40
N ARG A 102 10.43 -8.01 9.03
CA ARG A 102 9.30 -8.62 8.34
C ARG A 102 8.63 -7.65 7.38
N GLU A 103 8.31 -6.46 7.84
CA GLU A 103 7.70 -5.39 7.02
C GLU A 103 8.55 -5.11 5.77
N LEU A 104 9.86 -4.96 5.95
CA LEU A 104 10.79 -4.71 4.85
C LEU A 104 10.90 -5.90 3.89
N SER A 105 10.88 -7.12 4.44
CA SER A 105 10.92 -8.36 3.64
C SER A 105 9.68 -8.52 2.78
N MET A 106 8.51 -8.11 3.27
CA MET A 106 7.26 -8.14 2.51
C MET A 106 7.21 -7.05 1.43
N ALA A 107 7.73 -5.85 1.74
CA ALA A 107 7.75 -4.73 0.80
C ALA A 107 8.75 -4.93 -0.35
N THR A 108 9.91 -5.54 -0.10
CA THR A 108 11.01 -5.64 -1.07
C THR A 108 10.59 -6.24 -2.42
N PRO A 109 9.88 -7.36 -2.49
CA PRO A 109 9.45 -7.93 -3.78
C PRO A 109 8.50 -7.04 -4.58
N VAL A 110 7.60 -6.35 -3.90
CA VAL A 110 6.66 -5.40 -4.54
C VAL A 110 7.44 -4.25 -5.16
N ILE A 111 8.43 -3.73 -4.42
CA ILE A 111 9.32 -2.67 -4.89
C ILE A 111 10.09 -3.10 -6.14
N GLU A 112 10.69 -4.29 -6.12
CA GLU A 112 11.47 -4.83 -7.24
C GLU A 112 10.62 -5.01 -8.49
N GLU A 113 9.39 -5.47 -8.35
CA GLU A 113 8.47 -5.60 -9.47
C GLU A 113 8.10 -4.23 -10.04
N MET A 114 7.79 -3.24 -9.20
CA MET A 114 7.54 -1.87 -9.62
C MET A 114 8.77 -1.26 -10.32
N GLU A 115 9.98 -1.50 -9.81
CA GLU A 115 11.22 -1.05 -10.44
C GLU A 115 11.45 -1.69 -11.82
N LYS A 116 11.12 -2.97 -12.01
CA LYS A 116 11.18 -3.65 -13.31
C LYS A 116 10.21 -3.02 -14.31
N ILE A 117 8.96 -2.80 -13.92
CA ILE A 117 7.93 -2.19 -14.75
C ILE A 117 8.35 -0.76 -15.14
N SER A 118 8.93 0.00 -14.22
CA SER A 118 9.38 1.37 -14.49
C SER A 118 10.46 1.47 -15.59
N ARG A 119 11.24 0.39 -15.78
CA ARG A 119 12.28 0.31 -16.83
C ARG A 119 11.72 0.03 -18.23
N THR A 120 10.45 -0.38 -18.35
CA THR A 120 9.82 -0.70 -19.65
C THR A 120 9.36 0.52 -20.45
N GLY A 121 9.70 1.74 -20.00
CA GLY A 121 9.55 2.97 -20.79
C GLY A 121 8.31 3.80 -20.50
N HIS A 122 7.39 3.34 -19.66
CA HIS A 122 6.27 4.18 -19.22
C HIS A 122 6.73 5.12 -18.10
N ARG A 123 6.53 6.44 -18.30
CA ARG A 123 6.85 7.48 -17.30
C ARG A 123 5.80 7.48 -16.18
N LEU A 124 5.70 6.38 -15.43
CA LEU A 124 4.76 6.25 -14.32
C LEU A 124 5.44 6.67 -13.02
N PRO A 125 4.75 7.33 -12.09
CA PRO A 125 5.30 7.75 -10.80
C PRO A 125 5.43 6.57 -9.82
N TRP A 126 6.12 5.50 -10.23
CA TRP A 126 6.28 4.26 -9.47
C TRP A 126 6.85 4.47 -8.08
N ARG A 127 7.77 5.44 -7.96
CA ARG A 127 8.37 5.77 -6.67
C ARG A 127 7.35 6.32 -5.70
N ASP A 128 6.43 7.16 -6.17
CA ASP A 128 5.38 7.76 -5.34
C ASP A 128 4.33 6.69 -4.98
N LEU A 129 3.92 5.86 -5.95
CA LEU A 129 3.03 4.73 -5.69
C LEU A 129 3.62 3.77 -4.65
N TRP A 130 4.92 3.49 -4.74
CA TRP A 130 5.60 2.64 -3.78
C TRP A 130 5.68 3.28 -2.37
N LYS A 131 6.05 4.56 -2.28
CA LYS A 131 6.04 5.30 -1.01
C LYS A 131 4.67 5.26 -0.37
N HIS A 132 3.64 5.50 -1.17
CA HIS A 132 2.27 5.48 -0.73
C HIS A 132 1.86 4.10 -0.21
N SER A 133 2.17 3.02 -0.94
CA SER A 133 1.85 1.65 -0.52
C SER A 133 2.49 1.28 0.83
N ILE A 134 3.76 1.64 1.04
CA ILE A 134 4.42 1.41 2.34
C ILE A 134 3.82 2.31 3.42
N GLY A 135 3.55 3.58 3.11
CA GLY A 135 2.87 4.49 4.02
C GLY A 135 1.51 3.95 4.46
N SER A 136 0.73 3.44 3.50
CA SER A 136 -0.56 2.81 3.78
C SER A 136 -0.43 1.54 4.62
N ALA A 137 0.60 0.72 4.39
CA ALA A 137 0.87 -0.46 5.21
C ALA A 137 1.15 -0.10 6.67
N ILE A 138 2.03 0.89 6.90
CA ILE A 138 2.35 1.39 8.23
C ILE A 138 1.08 1.96 8.90
N MET A 139 0.34 2.82 8.19
CA MET A 139 -0.86 3.46 8.75
C MET A 139 -1.99 2.45 9.00
N THR A 140 -2.19 1.45 8.14
CA THR A 140 -3.20 0.40 8.37
C THR A 140 -2.90 -0.35 9.67
N ARG A 141 -1.66 -0.73 9.89
CA ARG A 141 -1.21 -1.36 11.15
C ARG A 141 -1.44 -0.47 12.36
N GLU A 142 -1.08 0.81 12.28
CA GLU A 142 -1.31 1.78 13.35
C GLU A 142 -2.81 1.97 13.64
N ILE A 143 -3.66 2.02 12.61
CA ILE A 143 -5.12 2.12 12.75
C ILE A 143 -5.65 0.90 13.49
N LEU A 144 -5.35 -0.31 12.99
CA LEU A 144 -5.83 -1.56 13.58
C LEU A 144 -5.34 -1.75 15.01
N ALA A 145 -4.14 -1.29 15.35
CA ALA A 145 -3.62 -1.29 16.72
C ALA A 145 -4.39 -0.37 17.69
N THR A 146 -5.17 0.61 17.20
CA THR A 146 -6.06 1.44 18.04
C THR A 146 -7.44 0.82 18.24
N THR A 147 -7.73 -0.30 17.59
CA THR A 147 -9.01 -1.02 17.71
C THR A 147 -8.91 -2.17 18.69
N THR A 148 -10.03 -2.86 18.91
CA THR A 148 -10.09 -4.07 19.75
C THR A 148 -9.81 -5.36 18.99
N LEU A 149 -9.55 -5.26 17.68
CA LEU A 149 -9.26 -6.43 16.85
C LEU A 149 -7.86 -6.96 17.14
N LEU A 150 -7.79 -8.23 17.52
CA LEU A 150 -6.51 -8.93 17.70
C LEU A 150 -6.07 -9.51 16.36
N ILE A 151 -4.89 -9.14 15.93
CA ILE A 151 -4.26 -9.63 14.69
C ILE A 151 -2.93 -10.25 15.08
N ASP A 152 -2.85 -11.56 14.96
CA ASP A 152 -1.69 -12.35 15.40
C ASP A 152 -0.61 -12.51 14.30
N ASP A 153 -0.90 -12.06 13.09
CA ASP A 153 -0.02 -12.16 11.93
C ASP A 153 0.28 -10.78 11.30
N ASP A 154 0.87 -10.77 10.13
CA ASP A 154 1.20 -9.53 9.41
C ASP A 154 0.11 -9.08 8.42
N THR A 155 -1.12 -9.61 8.54
CA THR A 155 -2.26 -9.27 7.65
C THR A 155 -2.52 -7.76 7.67
N ASP A 156 -2.44 -7.13 8.84
CA ASP A 156 -2.61 -5.69 9.04
C ASP A 156 -1.66 -4.84 8.18
N TYR A 157 -0.43 -5.31 7.96
CA TYR A 157 0.55 -4.65 7.11
C TYR A 157 0.38 -5.00 5.63
N ILE A 158 0.12 -6.29 5.33
CA ILE A 158 0.01 -6.80 3.97
C ILE A 158 -1.16 -6.14 3.21
N ILE A 159 -2.31 -5.96 3.84
CA ILE A 159 -3.48 -5.35 3.20
C ILE A 159 -3.21 -3.91 2.79
N GLY A 160 -2.56 -3.13 3.64
CA GLY A 160 -2.15 -1.76 3.30
C GLY A 160 -1.07 -1.71 2.22
N LEU A 161 -0.11 -2.66 2.21
CA LEU A 161 0.93 -2.75 1.20
C LEU A 161 0.37 -3.08 -0.19
N LEU A 162 -0.61 -3.98 -0.26
CA LEU A 162 -1.12 -4.52 -1.51
C LEU A 162 -2.36 -3.79 -2.06
N HIS A 163 -2.96 -2.84 -1.33
CA HIS A 163 -4.23 -2.23 -1.74
C HIS A 163 -4.21 -1.64 -3.16
N ASN A 164 -3.10 -1.11 -3.60
CA ASN A 164 -2.88 -0.55 -4.94
C ASN A 164 -2.20 -1.52 -5.92
N VAL A 165 -2.07 -2.82 -5.60
CA VAL A 165 -1.43 -3.81 -6.50
C VAL A 165 -2.13 -3.88 -7.86
N GLY A 166 -3.42 -3.62 -7.93
CA GLY A 166 -4.18 -3.54 -9.18
C GLY A 166 -3.66 -2.50 -10.15
N LYS A 167 -3.10 -1.37 -9.70
CA LYS A 167 -2.44 -0.38 -10.57
C LYS A 167 -1.20 -0.96 -11.26
N VAL A 168 -0.46 -1.81 -10.57
CA VAL A 168 0.70 -2.52 -11.13
C VAL A 168 0.26 -3.55 -12.17
N VAL A 169 -0.80 -4.30 -11.87
CA VAL A 169 -1.41 -5.27 -12.78
C VAL A 169 -1.98 -4.56 -14.02
N MET A 170 -2.66 -3.42 -13.85
CA MET A 170 -3.18 -2.60 -14.96
C MET A 170 -2.07 -2.14 -15.90
N ALA A 171 -0.96 -1.64 -15.36
CA ALA A 171 0.18 -1.20 -16.16
C ALA A 171 0.77 -2.34 -17.01
N THR A 172 0.63 -3.59 -16.56
CA THR A 172 1.12 -4.78 -17.27
C THR A 172 0.09 -5.32 -18.26
N ALA A 173 -1.17 -5.44 -17.85
CA ALA A 173 -2.24 -6.06 -18.62
C ALA A 173 -2.90 -5.11 -19.64
N PHE A 174 -2.89 -3.79 -19.34
CA PHE A 174 -3.59 -2.75 -20.09
C PHE A 174 -2.69 -1.50 -20.25
N PRO A 175 -1.48 -1.63 -20.82
CA PRO A 175 -0.49 -0.54 -20.82
C PRO A 175 -0.98 0.74 -21.50
N ASP A 176 -1.71 0.62 -22.63
CA ASP A 176 -2.20 1.77 -23.39
C ASP A 176 -3.34 2.50 -22.69
N GLU A 177 -4.28 1.75 -22.10
CA GLU A 177 -5.40 2.30 -21.34
C GLU A 177 -4.89 2.93 -20.03
N PHE A 178 -3.98 2.24 -19.35
CA PHE A 178 -3.38 2.74 -18.11
C PHE A 178 -2.55 4.00 -18.34
N ALA A 179 -1.82 4.10 -19.44
CA ALA A 179 -1.13 5.33 -19.82
C ALA A 179 -2.09 6.53 -19.92
N LYS A 180 -3.28 6.33 -20.53
CA LYS A 180 -4.32 7.37 -20.60
C LYS A 180 -4.88 7.75 -19.22
N VAL A 181 -5.04 6.77 -18.30
CA VAL A 181 -5.41 7.07 -16.91
C VAL A 181 -4.35 7.97 -16.26
N VAL A 182 -3.07 7.64 -16.43
CA VAL A 182 -1.96 8.42 -15.84
C VAL A 182 -1.82 9.83 -16.42
N GLU A 183 -2.16 10.04 -17.70
CA GLU A 183 -2.17 11.34 -18.34
C GLU A 183 -3.31 12.25 -17.86
N GLY A 184 -4.33 11.68 -17.21
CA GLY A 184 -5.46 12.40 -16.65
C GLY A 184 -5.06 13.27 -15.44
N SER A 185 -5.98 14.15 -15.06
CA SER A 185 -5.85 14.97 -13.85
C SER A 185 -7.04 14.69 -12.94
N TYR A 186 -6.78 14.22 -11.74
CA TYR A 186 -7.79 13.76 -10.78
C TYR A 186 -7.61 14.48 -9.45
N LEU A 187 -8.71 14.82 -8.79
CA LEU A 187 -8.72 15.47 -7.48
C LEU A 187 -8.97 14.49 -6.35
N SER A 188 -9.44 13.28 -6.68
CA SER A 188 -9.80 12.25 -5.71
C SER A 188 -9.53 10.83 -6.22
N PRO A 189 -9.35 9.85 -5.32
CA PRO A 189 -9.27 8.43 -5.68
C PRO A 189 -10.50 7.93 -6.44
N GLN A 190 -11.68 8.47 -6.13
CA GLN A 190 -12.94 8.10 -6.77
C GLN A 190 -12.95 8.50 -8.26
N GLU A 191 -12.40 9.66 -8.60
CA GLU A 191 -12.28 10.10 -10.00
C GLU A 191 -11.32 9.19 -10.79
N VAL A 192 -10.23 8.73 -10.16
CA VAL A 192 -9.31 7.74 -10.74
C VAL A 192 -10.06 6.43 -11.03
N CYS A 193 -10.81 5.90 -10.07
CA CYS A 193 -11.60 4.68 -10.25
C CYS A 193 -12.63 4.81 -11.38
N VAL A 194 -13.27 5.98 -11.53
CA VAL A 194 -14.21 6.26 -12.64
C VAL A 194 -13.48 6.22 -13.98
N ALA A 195 -12.31 6.84 -14.09
CA ALA A 195 -11.51 6.83 -15.30
C ALA A 195 -11.04 5.41 -15.68
N GLU A 196 -10.55 4.64 -14.70
CA GLU A 196 -10.16 3.25 -14.86
C GLU A 196 -11.31 2.38 -15.38
N LYS A 197 -12.50 2.47 -14.77
CA LYS A 197 -13.72 1.77 -15.22
C LYS A 197 -14.14 2.18 -16.63
N THR A 198 -14.02 3.45 -16.95
CA THR A 198 -14.39 3.97 -18.28
C THR A 198 -13.47 3.44 -19.38
N LEU A 199 -12.17 3.35 -19.12
CA LEU A 199 -11.18 2.95 -20.12
C LEU A 199 -10.97 1.44 -20.20
N ILE A 200 -11.00 0.75 -19.06
CA ILE A 200 -10.66 -0.68 -18.95
C ILE A 200 -11.91 -1.54 -18.72
N GLY A 201 -12.86 -1.05 -17.92
CA GLY A 201 -14.06 -1.77 -17.49
C GLY A 201 -14.06 -2.11 -16.00
N TRP A 202 -12.89 -2.30 -15.39
CA TRP A 202 -12.70 -2.49 -13.96
C TRP A 202 -11.74 -1.44 -13.41
N ASP A 203 -11.92 -1.07 -12.13
CA ASP A 203 -10.96 -0.25 -11.41
C ASP A 203 -9.82 -1.10 -10.83
N HIS A 204 -8.78 -0.43 -10.32
CA HIS A 204 -7.62 -1.08 -9.73
C HIS A 204 -7.97 -1.92 -8.49
N ALA A 205 -8.98 -1.55 -7.71
CA ALA A 205 -9.41 -2.31 -6.55
C ALA A 205 -9.97 -3.69 -6.97
N ARG A 206 -10.85 -3.70 -7.99
CA ARG A 206 -11.43 -4.94 -8.54
C ARG A 206 -10.37 -5.81 -9.23
N ILE A 207 -9.46 -5.21 -10.00
CA ILE A 207 -8.37 -5.94 -10.65
C ILE A 207 -7.41 -6.51 -9.61
N GLY A 208 -7.02 -5.74 -8.60
CA GLY A 208 -6.14 -6.18 -7.53
C GLY A 208 -6.74 -7.32 -6.71
N GLY A 209 -7.98 -7.20 -6.28
CA GLY A 209 -8.70 -8.25 -5.54
C GLY A 209 -8.78 -9.55 -6.35
N TYR A 210 -9.20 -9.47 -7.62
CA TYR A 210 -9.23 -10.64 -8.51
C TYR A 210 -7.84 -11.28 -8.67
N TYR A 211 -6.81 -10.48 -8.94
CA TYR A 211 -5.44 -10.96 -9.08
C TYR A 211 -4.95 -11.69 -7.82
N LEU A 212 -5.17 -11.13 -6.64
CA LEU A 212 -4.77 -11.75 -5.37
C LEU A 212 -5.54 -13.05 -5.08
N GLN A 213 -6.84 -13.08 -5.40
CA GLN A 213 -7.66 -14.30 -5.31
C GLN A 213 -7.11 -15.40 -6.21
N ARG A 214 -6.73 -15.09 -7.46
CA ARG A 214 -6.13 -16.06 -8.40
C ARG A 214 -4.78 -16.58 -7.90
N HIS A 215 -4.09 -15.84 -7.05
CA HIS A 215 -2.86 -16.25 -6.39
C HIS A 215 -3.05 -16.85 -5.01
N GLN A 216 -4.29 -17.20 -4.65
CA GLN A 216 -4.64 -17.92 -3.42
C GLN A 216 -4.25 -17.19 -2.12
N LEU A 217 -4.30 -15.85 -2.12
CA LEU A 217 -4.25 -15.09 -0.89
C LEU A 217 -5.56 -15.26 -0.11
N SER A 218 -5.51 -15.07 1.20
CA SER A 218 -6.68 -15.24 2.06
C SER A 218 -7.80 -14.24 1.72
N SER A 219 -9.03 -14.57 2.15
CA SER A 219 -10.21 -13.72 1.93
C SER A 219 -10.06 -12.36 2.61
N GLU A 220 -9.44 -12.30 3.79
CA GLU A 220 -9.17 -11.07 4.51
C GLU A 220 -8.33 -10.09 3.66
N ILE A 221 -7.31 -10.60 3.00
CA ILE A 221 -6.43 -9.78 2.13
C ILE A 221 -7.16 -9.40 0.85
N THR A 222 -7.84 -10.35 0.21
CA THR A 222 -8.51 -10.08 -1.07
C THR A 222 -9.68 -9.12 -0.91
N ASP A 223 -10.49 -9.25 0.13
CA ASP A 223 -11.61 -8.36 0.43
C ASP A 223 -11.11 -6.96 0.82
N ALA A 224 -10.06 -6.88 1.65
CA ALA A 224 -9.48 -5.59 1.99
C ALA A 224 -9.04 -4.82 0.75
N VAL A 225 -8.39 -5.48 -0.22
CA VAL A 225 -7.96 -4.85 -1.48
C VAL A 225 -9.15 -4.56 -2.40
N LEU A 226 -10.10 -5.48 -2.53
CA LEU A 226 -11.26 -5.31 -3.42
C LEU A 226 -12.18 -4.16 -2.98
N TYR A 227 -12.34 -3.98 -1.67
CA TYR A 227 -13.34 -3.05 -1.10
C TYR A 227 -12.74 -1.81 -0.42
N HIS A 228 -11.42 -1.54 -0.54
CA HIS A 228 -10.81 -0.40 0.17
C HIS A 228 -11.39 0.96 -0.22
N ASN A 229 -12.00 1.11 -1.40
CA ASN A 229 -12.68 2.34 -1.81
C ASN A 229 -14.15 2.42 -1.36
N SER A 230 -14.75 1.29 -0.95
CA SER A 230 -16.14 1.16 -0.50
C SER A 230 -16.28 0.03 0.53
N PRO A 231 -15.71 0.20 1.74
CA PRO A 231 -15.64 -0.87 2.73
C PRO A 231 -17.01 -1.33 3.23
N GLU A 232 -18.04 -0.50 3.11
CA GLU A 232 -19.44 -0.83 3.42
C GLU A 232 -20.03 -1.88 2.47
N ALA A 233 -19.42 -2.10 1.32
CA ALA A 233 -19.84 -3.11 0.35
C ALA A 233 -19.20 -4.48 0.58
N ALA A 234 -18.22 -4.59 1.48
CA ALA A 234 -17.53 -5.85 1.77
C ALA A 234 -18.45 -6.82 2.50
N PRO A 235 -18.58 -8.10 2.02
CA PRO A 235 -19.51 -9.06 2.61
C PRO A 235 -19.09 -9.52 4.01
N GLU A 236 -17.81 -9.72 4.28
CA GLU A 236 -17.31 -10.31 5.52
C GLU A 236 -16.21 -9.46 6.19
N HIS A 237 -15.23 -9.00 5.45
CA HIS A 237 -14.02 -8.38 5.99
C HIS A 237 -14.00 -6.85 5.83
N GLY A 238 -15.16 -6.19 5.91
CA GLY A 238 -15.31 -4.74 5.76
C GLY A 238 -14.45 -3.92 6.74
N PHE A 239 -14.13 -4.49 7.88
CA PHE A 239 -13.27 -3.86 8.88
C PHE A 239 -11.82 -3.66 8.38
N TYR A 240 -11.25 -4.66 7.69
CA TYR A 240 -9.93 -4.53 7.07
C TYR A 240 -9.93 -3.53 5.91
N ALA A 241 -10.94 -3.59 5.05
CA ALA A 241 -11.13 -2.62 3.96
C ALA A 241 -11.27 -1.19 4.49
N ALA A 242 -12.00 -1.01 5.61
CA ALA A 242 -12.17 0.25 6.31
C ALA A 242 -10.84 0.82 6.83
N ALA A 243 -10.00 -0.02 7.43
CA ALA A 243 -8.69 0.38 7.90
C ALA A 243 -7.79 0.84 6.74
N VAL A 244 -7.82 0.13 5.60
CA VAL A 244 -7.08 0.51 4.40
C VAL A 244 -7.61 1.83 3.82
N GLN A 245 -8.94 2.05 3.75
CA GLN A 245 -9.52 3.31 3.28
C GLN A 245 -9.04 4.50 4.10
N VAL A 246 -9.07 4.38 5.42
CA VAL A 246 -8.61 5.45 6.32
C VAL A 246 -7.10 5.66 6.19
N ALA A 247 -6.32 4.58 6.07
CA ALA A 247 -4.88 4.65 5.89
C ALA A 247 -4.49 5.36 4.59
N ASP A 248 -5.11 4.99 3.46
CA ASP A 248 -4.90 5.64 2.16
C ASP A 248 -5.11 7.17 2.25
N GLN A 249 -6.21 7.59 2.87
CA GLN A 249 -6.52 9.00 3.05
C GLN A 249 -5.52 9.73 3.97
N LEU A 250 -5.07 9.08 5.06
CA LEU A 250 -4.08 9.66 5.97
C LEU A 250 -2.70 9.80 5.31
N VAL A 251 -2.32 8.85 4.46
CA VAL A 251 -1.07 8.92 3.69
C VAL A 251 -1.11 10.07 2.68
N ARG A 252 -2.24 10.29 2.01
CA ARG A 252 -2.47 11.45 1.15
C ARG A 252 -2.45 12.76 1.94
N TYR A 253 -3.06 12.79 3.12
CA TYR A 253 -3.00 13.92 4.03
C TYR A 253 -1.55 14.26 4.46
N ALA A 254 -0.68 13.24 4.60
CA ALA A 254 0.75 13.43 4.82
C ALA A 254 1.53 13.94 3.59
N GLY A 255 0.85 14.24 2.46
CA GLY A 255 1.47 14.75 1.24
C GLY A 255 2.11 13.66 0.36
N ILE A 256 1.69 12.41 0.51
CA ILE A 256 2.21 11.26 -0.26
C ILE A 256 1.12 10.76 -1.19
N PRO A 257 1.17 11.08 -2.51
CA PRO A 257 0.11 10.74 -3.45
C PRO A 257 0.05 9.24 -3.74
N GLY A 258 -1.13 8.74 -4.08
CA GLY A 258 -1.38 7.34 -4.45
C GLY A 258 -0.94 6.97 -5.87
N GLY A 259 -0.12 7.81 -6.49
CA GLY A 259 0.48 7.60 -7.80
C GLY A 259 0.34 8.81 -8.72
N PHE A 260 -0.83 9.05 -9.30
CA PHE A 260 -1.01 10.04 -10.37
C PHE A 260 -2.09 11.09 -10.09
N GLU A 261 -2.84 10.97 -9.03
CA GLU A 261 -3.74 12.02 -8.60
C GLU A 261 -2.97 13.22 -8.02
N LYS A 262 -3.50 14.42 -8.24
CA LYS A 262 -2.96 15.63 -7.63
C LYS A 262 -3.09 15.56 -6.12
N VAL A 263 -2.01 15.94 -5.43
CA VAL A 263 -2.06 16.13 -3.98
C VAL A 263 -2.56 17.53 -3.71
N GLU A 264 -3.83 17.67 -3.37
CA GLU A 264 -4.36 18.92 -2.83
C GLU A 264 -4.31 18.88 -1.31
N PRO A 265 -4.26 20.05 -0.65
CA PRO A 265 -4.39 20.09 0.81
C PRO A 265 -5.68 19.41 1.23
N ILE A 266 -5.56 18.30 1.94
CA ILE A 266 -6.70 17.56 2.47
C ILE A 266 -7.07 18.21 3.81
N PRO A 267 -8.35 18.58 4.07
CA PRO A 267 -8.76 19.12 5.34
C PRO A 267 -8.43 18.18 6.51
N ASP A 268 -8.06 18.73 7.65
CA ASP A 268 -7.63 18.00 8.86
C ASP A 268 -8.62 16.94 9.38
N ASP A 269 -9.89 17.04 8.99
CA ASP A 269 -10.97 16.16 9.42
C ASP A 269 -11.56 15.31 8.29
N ALA A 270 -11.01 15.37 7.07
CA ALA A 270 -11.59 14.70 5.91
C ALA A 270 -11.65 13.17 6.10
N TRP A 271 -10.65 12.58 6.72
CA TRP A 271 -10.59 11.15 7.00
C TRP A 271 -11.58 10.68 8.08
N LEU A 272 -12.06 11.58 8.93
CA LEU A 272 -13.12 11.29 9.92
C LEU A 272 -14.51 11.11 9.29
N LYS A 273 -14.69 11.55 8.05
CA LYS A 273 -15.97 11.51 7.32
C LYS A 273 -16.09 10.28 6.43
N LEU A 274 -15.05 9.45 6.37
CA LEU A 274 -15.04 8.23 5.57
C LEU A 274 -15.95 7.15 6.17
N ALA A 275 -16.57 6.35 5.29
CA ALA A 275 -17.31 5.17 5.72
C ALA A 275 -16.46 4.23 6.59
N GLY A 276 -15.17 4.07 6.22
CA GLY A 276 -14.21 3.28 6.97
C GLY A 276 -14.00 3.78 8.40
N TRP A 277 -13.99 5.09 8.63
CA TRP A 277 -13.89 5.64 10.00
C TRP A 277 -15.09 5.21 10.87
N ASN A 278 -16.29 5.31 10.31
CA ASN A 278 -17.51 4.91 11.02
C ASN A 278 -17.56 3.40 11.29
N ILE A 279 -17.06 2.57 10.36
CA ILE A 279 -16.97 1.11 10.55
C ILE A 279 -16.00 0.77 11.68
N LEU A 280 -14.86 1.47 11.78
CA LEU A 280 -13.81 1.19 12.77
C LEU A 280 -14.17 1.65 14.18
N TYR A 281 -14.77 2.83 14.31
CA TYR A 281 -14.91 3.51 15.61
C TYR A 281 -16.36 3.85 15.98
N GLY A 282 -17.29 3.76 15.03
CA GLY A 282 -18.70 4.11 15.24
C GLY A 282 -18.86 5.58 15.69
N GLU A 283 -19.86 5.81 16.53
CA GLU A 283 -20.17 7.13 17.10
C GLU A 283 -19.52 7.35 18.50
N GLY A 284 -18.62 6.46 18.92
CA GLY A 284 -17.96 6.50 20.24
C GLY A 284 -17.00 7.69 20.36
N GLU A 285 -17.38 8.75 21.06
CA GLU A 285 -16.54 9.97 21.23
C GLU A 285 -15.18 9.70 21.87
N LYS A 286 -15.11 8.77 22.83
CA LYS A 286 -13.88 8.47 23.57
C LYS A 286 -12.89 7.70 22.68
N GLU A 287 -13.36 6.66 22.02
CA GLU A 287 -12.58 5.80 21.10
C GLU A 287 -12.08 6.64 19.93
N THR A 288 -12.95 7.43 19.31
CA THR A 288 -12.62 8.37 18.24
C THR A 288 -11.55 9.37 18.66
N ARG A 289 -11.63 9.94 19.86
CA ARG A 289 -10.64 10.92 20.38
C ARG A 289 -9.27 10.28 20.59
N ILE A 290 -9.22 9.06 21.15
CA ILE A 290 -7.97 8.35 21.40
C ILE A 290 -7.31 7.98 20.08
N ALA A 291 -8.06 7.37 19.17
CA ALA A 291 -7.58 6.99 17.84
C ALA A 291 -7.08 8.22 17.05
N ARG A 292 -7.84 9.31 17.04
CA ARG A 292 -7.45 10.56 16.36
C ARG A 292 -6.11 11.09 16.89
N ALA A 293 -5.91 11.12 18.20
CA ALA A 293 -4.67 11.62 18.81
C ALA A 293 -3.46 10.73 18.42
N ALA A 294 -3.62 9.41 18.52
CA ALA A 294 -2.57 8.46 18.15
C ALA A 294 -2.20 8.58 16.67
N LEU A 295 -3.18 8.55 15.78
CA LEU A 295 -2.98 8.59 14.32
C LEU A 295 -2.42 9.92 13.83
N SER A 296 -2.80 11.05 14.44
CA SER A 296 -2.21 12.36 14.12
C SER A 296 -0.70 12.39 14.33
N ASN A 297 -0.22 11.78 15.42
CA ASN A 297 1.21 11.67 15.69
C ASN A 297 1.92 10.76 14.65
N SER A 298 1.31 9.63 14.31
CA SER A 298 1.86 8.68 13.32
C SER A 298 1.96 9.32 11.93
N VAL A 299 0.93 10.04 11.50
CA VAL A 299 0.90 10.76 10.20
C VAL A 299 1.99 11.81 10.10
N GLN A 300 2.20 12.62 11.15
CA GLN A 300 3.26 13.65 11.14
C GLN A 300 4.66 13.06 11.00
N ARG A 301 4.90 11.87 11.51
CA ARG A 301 6.19 11.16 11.44
C ARG A 301 6.40 10.40 10.14
N LEU A 302 5.33 10.07 9.42
CA LEU A 302 5.33 9.20 8.27
C LEU A 302 6.29 9.65 7.14
N PRO A 303 6.34 10.94 6.71
CA PRO A 303 7.27 11.38 5.67
C PRO A 303 8.74 11.14 6.05
N THR A 304 9.09 11.34 7.32
CA THR A 304 10.46 11.10 7.82
C THR A 304 10.81 9.61 7.78
N VAL A 305 9.88 8.74 8.20
CA VAL A 305 10.06 7.28 8.14
C VAL A 305 10.28 6.83 6.70
N LEU A 306 9.43 7.28 5.77
CA LEU A 306 9.50 6.86 4.37
C LEU A 306 10.74 7.38 3.64
N ASN A 307 11.21 8.59 3.95
CA ASN A 307 12.45 9.11 3.37
C ASN A 307 13.69 8.31 3.79
N GLY A 308 13.66 7.63 4.92
CA GLY A 308 14.72 6.72 5.36
C GLY A 308 14.72 5.38 4.63
N LEU A 309 13.62 4.99 3.99
CA LEU A 309 13.46 3.73 3.28
C LEU A 309 13.88 3.79 1.80
N ILE A 310 14.02 4.99 1.25
CA ILE A 310 14.24 5.29 -0.16
C ILE A 310 15.56 6.02 -0.36
#